data_ad3cdb1b80101483fdb57dfd49186061
#
_entry.id   ad3cdb1b80101483fdb57dfd49186061
#
_cell.length_a   1.000
_cell.length_b   1.000
_cell.length_c   1.000
_cell.angle_alpha   90.00
_cell.angle_beta   90.00
_cell.angle_gamma   90.00
#
_symmetry.space_group_name_H-M   'P 1'
#
loop_
_entity.id
_entity.type
_entity.pdbx_description
1 polymer ?
#
loop_
_entity_poly.entity_id
_entity_poly.type
_entity_poly.pdbx_seq_one_letter_code
_entity_poly.pdbx_strand_id
1 'polypeptide(L)'
;MTPTRGFSFFTTARNAIATGGERNRSRRGWLKTAAAALALGVFGAVHTAHAAPLDELKLDYAYYSPESLVIKRNGWLEQEFAADHTQVKWVLSLGSNRALEYLNSGAIDIGSTAGLAAVLGKANGNPIRAVYIYSRPEWTALVVRKDSPIKTVADLKGKKIAATKGTDPFLFTLRALHTAGLSRDDVEIVNLQHPDGRTALANGQVDAWAGLDPHMAAAQIDDGARLLYRNVDFNTWGFLNAREDFIRDHQDALARVLKVYEKARVWIAAHPDDTARIVAEESKVSLPVAKLQLSRNDFSQPQPGARQIAALKAAAPILVDEQLVKGGTDLNAIIDALVDPKVAQPVIATASTGSK
;
A
#
# COMPACT_ATOMS: atom_id res chain seq x y z
N MET A 1 -23.21 40.22 32.63
CA MET A 1 -23.94 41.14 31.73
C MET A 1 -24.27 40.39 30.47
N THR A 2 -25.50 39.94 30.37
CA THR A 2 -26.28 39.51 29.21
C THR A 2 -26.70 40.75 28.43
N PRO A 3 -27.24 40.70 27.15
CA PRO A 3 -28.21 39.74 26.65
C PRO A 3 -28.07 39.30 25.13
N THR A 4 -28.52 38.11 24.83
CA THR A 4 -29.70 37.64 24.05
C THR A 4 -30.24 38.47 22.89
N ARG A 5 -30.43 37.78 21.72
CA ARG A 5 -31.58 37.79 20.80
C ARG A 5 -31.20 36.87 19.61
N GLY A 6 -31.84 35.84 19.14
CA GLY A 6 -33.23 35.37 19.17
C GLY A 6 -34.01 35.89 18.00
N PHE A 7 -34.12 35.15 16.85
CA PHE A 7 -35.28 35.30 15.94
C PHE A 7 -35.57 33.96 15.21
N SER A 8 -36.71 33.45 15.54
CA SER A 8 -37.45 32.37 14.87
C SER A 8 -38.52 33.03 13.96
N PHE A 9 -38.73 32.47 12.77
CA PHE A 9 -40.06 32.63 12.10
C PHE A 9 -40.42 31.34 11.38
N PHE A 10 -41.49 30.73 11.89
CA PHE A 10 -42.42 29.84 11.22
C PHE A 10 -43.30 30.62 10.24
N THR A 11 -43.65 30.05 9.12
CA THR A 11 -45.01 30.24 8.56
C THR A 11 -45.41 29.08 7.68
N THR A 12 -46.48 28.44 8.10
CA THR A 12 -47.33 27.44 7.45
C THR A 12 -48.31 28.14 6.51
N ALA A 13 -48.64 27.56 5.39
CA ALA A 13 -49.94 27.80 4.74
C ALA A 13 -50.44 26.56 3.99
N ARG A 14 -51.67 26.24 4.27
CA ARG A 14 -52.50 25.08 3.89
C ARG A 14 -53.32 25.34 2.62
N ASN A 15 -53.63 24.22 1.95
CA ASN A 15 -54.90 23.85 1.29
C ASN A 15 -55.57 24.75 0.27
N ALA A 16 -55.88 24.17 -0.90
CA ALA A 16 -57.25 24.20 -1.42
C ALA A 16 -57.49 23.02 -2.38
N ILE A 17 -58.58 22.33 -2.10
CA ILE A 17 -59.27 21.27 -2.84
C ILE A 17 -60.30 21.95 -3.77
N ALA A 18 -60.50 21.42 -4.99
CA ALA A 18 -61.78 21.54 -5.74
C ALA A 18 -61.80 20.45 -6.83
N THR A 19 -62.63 19.65 -6.74
CA THR A 19 -63.74 18.81 -7.13
C THR A 19 -64.43 19.18 -8.46
N GLY A 20 -64.83 18.13 -9.20
CA GLY A 20 -65.96 18.08 -10.14
C GLY A 20 -65.56 18.02 -11.59
N GLY A 21 -66.07 17.21 -12.44
CA GLY A 21 -67.22 16.35 -12.46
C GLY A 21 -67.35 15.76 -13.87
N GLU A 22 -67.72 14.55 -13.90
CA GLU A 22 -68.66 13.81 -14.72
C GLU A 22 -68.80 13.95 -16.25
N ARG A 23 -68.78 12.76 -16.86
CA ARG A 23 -69.63 12.17 -17.90
C ARG A 23 -69.54 12.68 -19.35
N ASN A 24 -69.29 11.81 -20.31
CA ASN A 24 -70.32 11.09 -21.03
C ASN A 24 -69.86 10.06 -22.05
N ARG A 25 -70.70 9.12 -22.23
CA ARG A 25 -70.77 7.86 -22.99
C ARG A 25 -70.62 7.99 -24.50
N SER A 26 -70.10 6.88 -25.01
CA SER A 26 -70.57 6.03 -26.12
C SER A 26 -70.24 6.43 -27.57
N ARG A 27 -69.68 5.54 -28.28
CA ARG A 27 -70.29 4.65 -29.26
C ARG A 27 -69.30 3.70 -29.96
N ARG A 28 -69.79 2.50 -30.13
CA ARG A 28 -69.25 1.38 -30.88
C ARG A 28 -69.08 1.71 -32.37
N GLY A 29 -68.14 1.06 -32.98
CA GLY A 29 -68.10 0.86 -34.43
C GLY A 29 -66.76 0.33 -34.92
N TRP A 30 -66.66 -0.95 -35.00
CA TRP A 30 -66.28 -1.80 -36.13
C TRP A 30 -65.21 -1.23 -37.09
N LEU A 31 -64.08 -1.91 -37.24
CA LEU A 31 -63.80 -2.85 -38.35
C LEU A 31 -62.36 -3.38 -38.30
N LYS A 32 -62.27 -4.55 -38.69
CA LYS A 32 -61.17 -5.51 -38.74
C LYS A 32 -60.02 -5.09 -39.68
N THR A 33 -58.87 -5.75 -39.42
CA THR A 33 -57.80 -6.17 -40.34
C THR A 33 -56.71 -5.15 -40.61
N ALA A 34 -55.50 -5.46 -40.08
CA ALA A 34 -54.35 -5.93 -40.82
C ALA A 34 -53.18 -6.18 -39.84
N ALA A 35 -52.81 -7.44 -39.72
CA ALA A 35 -51.57 -7.85 -39.10
C ALA A 35 -50.41 -7.48 -40.04
N ALA A 36 -49.55 -6.58 -39.59
CA ALA A 36 -48.21 -6.42 -40.14
C ALA A 36 -47.23 -6.51 -39.00
N ALA A 37 -46.57 -7.64 -38.93
CA ALA A 37 -45.45 -7.90 -38.01
C ALA A 37 -44.28 -6.97 -38.36
N LEU A 38 -44.08 -5.93 -37.52
CA LEU A 38 -42.81 -5.22 -37.47
C LEU A 38 -42.05 -5.77 -36.26
N ALA A 39 -41.30 -6.84 -36.52
CA ALA A 39 -40.18 -7.28 -35.65
C ALA A 39 -39.11 -6.20 -35.73
N LEU A 40 -39.21 -5.14 -34.99
CA LEU A 40 -38.10 -4.24 -34.69
C LEU A 40 -37.16 -5.01 -33.74
N GLY A 41 -36.13 -5.59 -34.33
CA GLY A 41 -35.01 -6.10 -33.58
C GLY A 41 -34.39 -4.98 -32.76
N VAL A 42 -34.67 -5.00 -31.47
CA VAL A 42 -33.85 -4.28 -30.49
C VAL A 42 -32.51 -4.96 -30.44
N PHE A 43 -31.64 -4.61 -31.40
CA PHE A 43 -30.20 -4.80 -31.18
C PHE A 43 -29.85 -3.92 -29.99
N GLY A 44 -29.90 -4.51 -28.81
CA GLY A 44 -29.28 -3.96 -27.63
C GLY A 44 -27.80 -3.78 -27.94
N ALA A 45 -27.40 -2.58 -28.33
CA ALA A 45 -26.02 -2.19 -28.31
C ALA A 45 -25.54 -2.41 -26.86
N VAL A 46 -24.85 -3.52 -26.63
CA VAL A 46 -24.05 -3.68 -25.43
C VAL A 46 -22.99 -2.59 -25.53
N HIS A 47 -23.30 -1.43 -24.96
CA HIS A 47 -22.29 -0.41 -24.70
C HIS A 47 -21.35 -1.06 -23.67
N THR A 48 -20.28 -1.65 -24.16
CA THR A 48 -19.11 -1.85 -23.31
C THR A 48 -18.76 -0.47 -22.79
N ALA A 49 -19.10 -0.22 -21.54
CA ALA A 49 -18.64 0.97 -20.86
C ALA A 49 -17.11 0.92 -20.90
N HIS A 50 -16.52 1.58 -21.89
CA HIS A 50 -15.09 1.85 -21.85
C HIS A 50 -14.88 2.70 -20.62
N ALA A 51 -14.05 2.23 -19.70
CA ALA A 51 -13.57 3.06 -18.60
C ALA A 51 -13.08 4.38 -19.21
N ALA A 52 -13.37 5.50 -18.53
CA ALA A 52 -12.88 6.79 -18.97
C ALA A 52 -11.36 6.72 -19.16
N PRO A 53 -10.81 7.39 -20.19
CA PRO A 53 -9.37 7.43 -20.39
C PRO A 53 -8.68 7.87 -19.11
N LEU A 54 -7.61 7.19 -18.72
CA LEU A 54 -6.81 7.53 -17.56
C LEU A 54 -5.79 8.60 -17.99
N ASP A 55 -6.01 9.86 -17.65
CA ASP A 55 -5.11 10.96 -18.02
C ASP A 55 -3.77 10.87 -17.28
N GLU A 56 -3.81 10.48 -16.01
CA GLU A 56 -2.63 10.36 -15.14
C GLU A 56 -2.66 9.04 -14.36
N LEU A 57 -1.53 8.34 -14.35
CA LEU A 57 -1.26 7.19 -13.50
C LEU A 57 -0.21 7.59 -12.47
N LYS A 58 -0.57 7.60 -11.19
CA LYS A 58 0.30 8.07 -10.11
C LYS A 58 0.74 6.90 -9.25
N LEU A 59 2.06 6.69 -9.19
CA LEU A 59 2.66 5.63 -8.36
C LEU A 59 3.74 6.18 -7.45
N ASP A 60 4.02 5.45 -6.37
CA ASP A 60 5.26 5.69 -5.65
C ASP A 60 6.43 4.91 -6.26
N TYR A 61 7.63 5.38 -5.95
CA TYR A 61 8.84 4.58 -5.96
C TYR A 61 9.52 4.71 -4.61
N ALA A 62 10.23 3.66 -4.21
CA ALA A 62 10.83 3.64 -2.89
C ALA A 62 12.18 2.92 -2.92
N TYR A 63 13.14 3.42 -2.15
CA TYR A 63 14.47 2.83 -2.06
C TYR A 63 14.45 1.40 -1.51
N TYR A 64 13.41 1.05 -0.74
CA TYR A 64 13.16 -0.30 -0.24
C TYR A 64 12.40 -1.20 -1.21
N SER A 65 11.98 -0.70 -2.38
CA SER A 65 11.28 -1.44 -3.44
C SER A 65 12.13 -1.48 -4.72
N PRO A 66 13.08 -2.43 -4.86
CA PRO A 66 13.94 -2.52 -6.03
C PRO A 66 13.19 -2.58 -7.36
N GLU A 67 12.03 -3.26 -7.41
CA GLU A 67 11.20 -3.33 -8.62
C GLU A 67 10.76 -1.94 -9.08
N SER A 68 10.30 -1.08 -8.17
CA SER A 68 9.86 0.27 -8.51
C SER A 68 11.00 1.11 -9.10
N LEU A 69 12.23 0.93 -8.59
CA LEU A 69 13.41 1.62 -9.09
C LEU A 69 13.78 1.16 -10.51
N VAL A 70 13.74 -0.15 -10.75
CA VAL A 70 14.02 -0.74 -12.08
C VAL A 70 12.97 -0.30 -13.09
N ILE A 71 11.69 -0.34 -12.75
CA ILE A 71 10.60 0.08 -13.63
C ILE A 71 10.75 1.55 -14.01
N LYS A 72 10.94 2.42 -13.02
CA LYS A 72 11.10 3.86 -13.20
C LYS A 72 12.34 4.19 -14.04
N ARG A 73 13.50 3.58 -13.73
CA ARG A 73 14.77 3.82 -14.45
C ARG A 73 14.67 3.46 -15.93
N ASN A 74 13.96 2.41 -16.26
CA ASN A 74 13.81 1.94 -17.63
C ASN A 74 12.62 2.56 -18.38
N GLY A 75 11.80 3.39 -17.71
CA GLY A 75 10.61 4.01 -18.30
C GLY A 75 9.58 3.00 -18.79
N TRP A 76 9.44 1.86 -18.12
CA TRP A 76 8.59 0.77 -18.63
C TRP A 76 7.10 1.06 -18.49
N LEU A 77 6.67 1.80 -17.49
CA LEU A 77 5.28 2.24 -17.39
C LEU A 77 4.98 3.35 -18.40
N GLU A 78 5.90 4.28 -18.59
CA GLU A 78 5.76 5.33 -19.60
C GLU A 78 5.63 4.74 -21.01
N GLN A 79 6.41 3.70 -21.32
CA GLN A 79 6.30 2.96 -22.60
C GLN A 79 4.98 2.22 -22.72
N GLU A 80 4.54 1.54 -21.64
CA GLU A 80 3.29 0.76 -21.61
C GLU A 80 2.07 1.64 -21.87
N PHE A 81 2.07 2.87 -21.31
CA PHE A 81 0.92 3.77 -21.39
C PHE A 81 1.04 4.86 -22.49
N ALA A 82 2.10 4.83 -23.30
CA ALA A 82 2.36 5.84 -24.33
C ALA A 82 1.22 5.95 -25.36
N ALA A 83 0.68 4.81 -25.80
CA ALA A 83 -0.40 4.78 -26.80
C ALA A 83 -1.72 5.39 -26.32
N ASP A 84 -1.96 5.38 -25.02
CA ASP A 84 -3.15 5.95 -24.39
C ASP A 84 -2.97 7.43 -24.01
N HIS A 85 -1.78 7.98 -24.22
CA HIS A 85 -1.39 9.32 -23.79
C HIS A 85 -1.50 9.54 -22.27
N THR A 86 -1.55 8.46 -21.47
CA THR A 86 -1.58 8.52 -20.00
C THR A 86 -0.21 8.98 -19.48
N GLN A 87 -0.20 10.02 -18.67
CA GLN A 87 1.03 10.50 -18.03
C GLN A 87 1.33 9.65 -16.78
N VAL A 88 2.55 9.11 -16.69
CA VAL A 88 3.02 8.39 -15.49
C VAL A 88 3.70 9.38 -14.56
N LYS A 89 3.23 9.46 -13.31
CA LYS A 89 3.80 10.34 -12.28
C LYS A 89 4.36 9.51 -11.13
N TRP A 90 5.62 9.73 -10.82
CA TRP A 90 6.33 9.06 -9.75
C TRP A 90 6.50 9.95 -8.52
N VAL A 91 6.18 9.43 -7.35
CA VAL A 91 6.34 10.10 -6.06
C VAL A 91 7.27 9.27 -5.18
N LEU A 92 8.29 9.86 -4.58
CA LEU A 92 9.20 9.17 -3.66
C LEU A 92 8.51 8.92 -2.30
N SER A 93 8.43 7.66 -1.89
CA SER A 93 8.02 7.25 -0.54
C SER A 93 9.23 6.85 0.29
N LEU A 94 9.47 7.57 1.40
CA LEU A 94 10.59 7.28 2.31
C LEU A 94 10.31 6.15 3.32
N GLY A 95 9.11 5.59 3.29
CA GLY A 95 8.63 4.51 4.16
C GLY A 95 7.14 4.27 3.96
N SER A 96 6.62 3.15 4.47
CA SER A 96 5.20 2.79 4.37
C SER A 96 4.25 3.87 4.88
N ASN A 97 4.65 4.63 5.90
CA ASN A 97 3.86 5.75 6.42
C ASN A 97 3.58 6.80 5.35
N ARG A 98 4.59 7.18 4.53
CA ARG A 98 4.41 8.14 3.44
C ARG A 98 3.59 7.58 2.30
N ALA A 99 3.86 6.34 1.89
CA ALA A 99 3.06 5.67 0.87
C ALA A 99 1.57 5.61 1.27
N LEU A 100 1.27 5.28 2.54
CA LEU A 100 -0.11 5.23 3.05
C LEU A 100 -0.76 6.61 3.13
N GLU A 101 -0.03 7.67 3.50
CA GLU A 101 -0.52 9.04 3.45
C GLU A 101 -0.88 9.46 2.01
N TYR A 102 -0.02 9.14 1.04
CA TYR A 102 -0.24 9.46 -0.37
C TYR A 102 -1.42 8.67 -0.97
N LEU A 103 -1.56 7.37 -0.63
CA LEU A 103 -2.71 6.56 -1.02
C LEU A 103 -4.00 7.12 -0.41
N ASN A 104 -3.99 7.45 0.87
CA ASN A 104 -5.17 7.95 1.57
C ASN A 104 -5.63 9.32 1.03
N SER A 105 -4.71 10.18 0.64
CA SER A 105 -5.01 11.50 0.07
C SER A 105 -5.31 11.49 -1.42
N GLY A 106 -5.12 10.37 -2.13
CA GLY A 106 -5.21 10.29 -3.59
C GLY A 106 -4.06 10.97 -4.33
N ALA A 107 -2.95 11.28 -3.63
CA ALA A 107 -1.73 11.76 -4.26
C ALA A 107 -1.05 10.70 -5.13
N ILE A 108 -1.26 9.42 -4.80
CA ILE A 108 -0.92 8.27 -5.63
C ILE A 108 -2.09 7.29 -5.70
N ASP A 109 -2.15 6.52 -6.79
CA ASP A 109 -3.17 5.48 -7.04
C ASP A 109 -2.67 4.10 -6.58
N ILE A 110 -1.36 3.87 -6.71
CA ILE A 110 -0.67 2.62 -6.38
C ILE A 110 0.58 2.95 -5.58
N GLY A 111 0.80 2.24 -4.48
CA GLY A 111 1.94 2.50 -3.58
C GLY A 111 2.48 1.27 -2.89
N SER A 112 3.79 1.31 -2.56
CA SER A 112 4.54 0.22 -1.94
C SER A 112 4.61 0.37 -0.43
N THR A 113 4.22 -0.69 0.30
CA THR A 113 4.27 -0.71 1.77
C THR A 113 4.74 -2.07 2.29
N ALA A 114 4.99 -2.14 3.59
CA ALA A 114 5.02 -3.40 4.31
C ALA A 114 3.60 -3.90 4.62
N GLY A 115 3.42 -5.22 4.71
CA GLY A 115 2.10 -5.82 4.89
C GLY A 115 1.41 -5.42 6.19
N LEU A 116 2.10 -5.46 7.34
CA LEU A 116 1.48 -5.08 8.61
C LEU A 116 1.21 -3.57 8.71
N ALA A 117 2.04 -2.74 8.05
CA ALA A 117 1.76 -1.31 7.92
C ALA A 117 0.50 -1.06 7.05
N ALA A 118 0.30 -1.84 5.98
CA ALA A 118 -0.93 -1.77 5.18
C ALA A 118 -2.18 -2.17 6.00
N VAL A 119 -2.08 -3.22 6.85
CA VAL A 119 -3.15 -3.59 7.80
C VAL A 119 -3.48 -2.43 8.73
N LEU A 120 -2.47 -1.81 9.33
CA LEU A 120 -2.64 -0.64 10.20
C LEU A 120 -3.30 0.52 9.44
N GLY A 121 -2.84 0.82 8.23
CA GLY A 121 -3.43 1.87 7.40
C GLY A 121 -4.90 1.60 7.09
N LYS A 122 -5.24 0.37 6.65
CA LYS A 122 -6.62 -0.02 6.34
C LYS A 122 -7.51 -0.02 7.59
N ALA A 123 -7.00 -0.49 8.73
CA ALA A 123 -7.72 -0.46 10.01
C ALA A 123 -8.05 0.96 10.47
N ASN A 124 -7.24 1.95 10.08
CA ASN A 124 -7.47 3.37 10.33
C ASN A 124 -8.18 4.10 9.17
N GLY A 125 -8.80 3.35 8.24
CA GLY A 125 -9.72 3.88 7.24
C GLY A 125 -9.13 4.14 5.86
N ASN A 126 -7.86 3.76 5.58
CA ASN A 126 -7.29 3.89 4.25
C ASN A 126 -7.95 2.89 3.28
N PRO A 127 -8.61 3.34 2.19
CA PRO A 127 -9.35 2.47 1.28
C PRO A 127 -8.42 1.80 0.25
N ILE A 128 -7.62 0.85 0.71
CA ILE A 128 -6.62 0.16 -0.10
C ILE A 128 -6.83 -1.35 -0.13
N ARG A 129 -6.29 -2.00 -1.18
CA ARG A 129 -6.10 -3.45 -1.29
C ARG A 129 -4.70 -3.78 -1.75
N ALA A 130 -4.15 -4.88 -1.22
CA ALA A 130 -2.89 -5.44 -1.67
C ALA A 130 -3.13 -6.20 -2.99
N VAL A 131 -2.50 -5.74 -4.06
CA VAL A 131 -2.72 -6.26 -5.41
C VAL A 131 -1.54 -7.10 -5.93
N TYR A 132 -0.36 -6.98 -5.28
CA TYR A 132 0.86 -7.67 -5.70
C TYR A 132 1.86 -7.74 -4.53
N ILE A 133 2.74 -8.73 -4.54
CA ILE A 133 3.88 -8.87 -3.62
C ILE A 133 5.16 -8.61 -4.41
N TYR A 134 5.78 -7.45 -4.20
CA TYR A 134 7.00 -7.12 -4.92
C TYR A 134 8.25 -7.78 -4.33
N SER A 135 8.24 -8.17 -3.03
CA SER A 135 9.32 -8.96 -2.43
C SER A 135 8.94 -9.55 -1.07
N ARG A 136 9.72 -10.56 -0.62
CA ARG A 136 9.82 -10.97 0.77
C ARG A 136 11.18 -10.54 1.30
N PRO A 137 11.29 -9.35 1.88
CA PRO A 137 12.57 -8.82 2.32
C PRO A 137 12.88 -9.20 3.77
N GLU A 138 14.18 -9.19 4.13
CA GLU A 138 14.66 -8.99 5.48
C GLU A 138 15.21 -7.56 5.63
N TRP A 139 14.39 -6.60 5.40
CA TRP A 139 14.75 -5.17 5.30
C TRP A 139 14.89 -4.44 6.62
N THR A 140 14.48 -5.07 7.72
CA THR A 140 14.44 -4.46 9.04
C THR A 140 15.17 -5.29 10.09
N ALA A 141 15.95 -4.61 10.91
CA ALA A 141 16.54 -5.11 12.13
C ALA A 141 16.70 -3.97 13.16
N LEU A 142 16.86 -4.30 14.43
CA LEU A 142 17.38 -3.34 15.42
C LEU A 142 18.87 -3.17 15.24
N VAL A 143 19.32 -1.94 15.15
CA VAL A 143 20.72 -1.56 14.84
C VAL A 143 21.29 -0.74 15.99
N VAL A 144 22.52 -1.02 16.35
CA VAL A 144 23.30 -0.26 17.34
C VAL A 144 24.67 0.11 16.75
N ARG A 145 25.31 1.14 17.30
CA ARG A 145 26.69 1.49 16.90
C ARG A 145 27.64 0.33 17.15
N LYS A 146 28.76 0.30 16.43
CA LYS A 146 29.81 -0.74 16.54
C LYS A 146 30.33 -0.91 17.96
N ASP A 147 30.48 0.19 18.69
CA ASP A 147 31.05 0.30 20.02
C ASP A 147 29.98 0.25 21.13
N SER A 148 28.73 0.09 20.80
CA SER A 148 27.62 0.05 21.74
C SER A 148 27.76 -1.11 22.74
N PRO A 149 27.58 -0.88 24.05
CA PRO A 149 27.58 -1.94 25.06
C PRO A 149 26.35 -2.83 25.00
N ILE A 150 25.29 -2.40 24.28
CA ILE A 150 24.02 -3.11 24.14
C ILE A 150 24.25 -4.39 23.35
N LYS A 151 23.91 -5.56 23.92
CA LYS A 151 24.13 -6.89 23.33
C LYS A 151 22.83 -7.63 23.01
N THR A 152 21.76 -7.32 23.73
CA THR A 152 20.45 -7.97 23.63
C THR A 152 19.32 -6.94 23.55
N VAL A 153 18.12 -7.36 23.16
CA VAL A 153 16.95 -6.50 23.17
C VAL A 153 16.58 -6.08 24.60
N ALA A 154 16.84 -6.93 25.60
CA ALA A 154 16.59 -6.59 27.02
C ALA A 154 17.45 -5.41 27.51
N ASP A 155 18.65 -5.21 26.94
CA ASP A 155 19.51 -4.07 27.30
C ASP A 155 18.97 -2.73 26.80
N LEU A 156 17.91 -2.75 26.00
CA LEU A 156 17.20 -1.53 25.51
C LEU A 156 16.32 -0.89 26.57
N LYS A 157 16.10 -1.51 27.73
CA LYS A 157 15.32 -0.91 28.81
C LYS A 157 15.92 0.44 29.22
N GLY A 158 15.05 1.49 29.21
CA GLY A 158 15.44 2.88 29.51
C GLY A 158 16.26 3.56 28.41
N LYS A 159 16.36 2.97 27.21
CA LYS A 159 17.14 3.48 26.06
C LYS A 159 16.27 4.22 25.06
N LYS A 160 16.93 5.07 24.24
CA LYS A 160 16.32 5.79 23.13
C LYS A 160 16.45 4.96 21.85
N ILE A 161 15.30 4.70 21.21
CA ILE A 161 15.23 3.94 19.94
C ILE A 161 14.62 4.84 18.88
N ALA A 162 15.36 5.15 17.81
CA ALA A 162 14.76 5.78 16.64
C ALA A 162 13.93 4.76 15.87
N ALA A 163 12.66 5.07 15.59
CA ALA A 163 11.79 4.25 14.78
C ALA A 163 10.73 5.10 14.08
N THR A 164 10.45 4.83 12.81
CA THR A 164 9.47 5.57 12.02
C THR A 164 8.07 5.00 12.27
N LYS A 165 7.22 5.72 12.99
CA LYS A 165 5.84 5.28 13.27
C LYS A 165 5.07 5.02 11.97
N GLY A 166 4.23 3.98 11.98
CA GLY A 166 3.43 3.58 10.82
C GLY A 166 4.20 2.79 9.76
N THR A 167 5.37 2.25 10.09
CA THR A 167 6.21 1.42 9.21
C THR A 167 6.52 0.06 9.83
N ASP A 168 6.98 -0.89 9.00
CA ASP A 168 7.41 -2.21 9.48
C ASP A 168 8.53 -2.13 10.55
N PRO A 169 9.57 -1.28 10.41
CA PRO A 169 10.58 -1.11 11.45
C PRO A 169 10.02 -0.72 12.82
N PHE A 170 9.01 0.13 12.87
CA PHE A 170 8.34 0.46 14.12
C PHE A 170 7.62 -0.75 14.72
N LEU A 171 6.84 -1.46 13.91
CA LEU A 171 6.09 -2.65 14.35
C LEU A 171 7.03 -3.81 14.70
N PHE A 172 8.13 -3.97 13.96
CA PHE A 172 9.21 -4.89 14.28
C PHE A 172 9.81 -4.59 15.67
N THR A 173 10.06 -3.31 15.98
CA THR A 173 10.59 -2.89 17.29
C THR A 173 9.66 -3.31 18.42
N LEU A 174 8.36 -3.03 18.30
CA LEU A 174 7.39 -3.42 19.32
C LEU A 174 7.35 -4.93 19.54
N ARG A 175 7.37 -5.72 18.47
CA ARG A 175 7.41 -7.19 18.54
C ARG A 175 8.71 -7.69 19.18
N ALA A 176 9.84 -7.07 18.84
CA ALA A 176 11.14 -7.43 19.43
C ALA A 176 11.18 -7.14 20.94
N LEU A 177 10.65 -5.98 21.37
CA LEU A 177 10.52 -5.63 22.79
C LEU A 177 9.65 -6.65 23.53
N HIS A 178 8.47 -6.99 23.00
CA HIS A 178 7.60 -8.00 23.60
C HIS A 178 8.27 -9.36 23.73
N THR A 179 9.05 -9.79 22.74
CA THR A 179 9.83 -11.06 22.81
C THR A 179 10.86 -11.05 23.95
N ALA A 180 11.36 -9.87 24.30
CA ALA A 180 12.32 -9.68 25.41
C ALA A 180 11.62 -9.39 26.75
N GLY A 181 10.31 -9.45 26.83
CA GLY A 181 9.54 -9.12 28.04
C GLY A 181 9.49 -7.64 28.36
N LEU A 182 9.75 -6.78 27.37
CA LEU A 182 9.64 -5.33 27.47
C LEU A 182 8.38 -4.83 26.76
N SER A 183 7.89 -3.69 27.22
CA SER A 183 6.83 -2.92 26.58
C SER A 183 7.40 -1.66 25.90
N ARG A 184 6.54 -0.98 25.15
CA ARG A 184 6.89 0.34 24.59
C ARG A 184 7.24 1.37 25.67
N ASP A 185 6.62 1.25 26.85
CA ASP A 185 6.82 2.19 27.97
C ASP A 185 8.16 1.95 28.68
N ASP A 186 8.83 0.82 28.44
CA ASP A 186 10.18 0.55 28.96
C ASP A 186 11.30 1.23 28.16
N VAL A 187 10.97 1.92 27.04
CA VAL A 187 11.94 2.58 26.15
C VAL A 187 11.42 3.96 25.72
N GLU A 188 12.30 4.84 25.25
CA GLU A 188 11.91 6.09 24.59
C GLU A 188 11.96 5.92 23.07
N ILE A 189 10.79 5.87 22.40
CA ILE A 189 10.75 5.80 20.95
C ILE A 189 10.76 7.21 20.35
N VAL A 190 11.85 7.54 19.65
CA VAL A 190 12.05 8.77 18.91
C VAL A 190 11.54 8.58 17.48
N ASN A 191 10.46 9.28 17.11
CA ASN A 191 9.88 9.16 15.76
C ASN A 191 10.69 9.97 14.74
N LEU A 192 11.55 9.30 14.00
CA LEU A 192 12.38 9.86 12.92
C LEU A 192 12.16 9.08 11.63
N GLN A 193 12.28 9.77 10.47
CA GLN A 193 12.35 9.07 9.18
C GLN A 193 13.65 8.24 9.10
N HIS A 194 13.65 7.20 8.26
CA HIS A 194 14.75 6.22 8.24
C HIS A 194 16.13 6.83 8.01
N PRO A 195 16.34 7.79 7.06
CA PRO A 195 17.63 8.46 6.91
C PRO A 195 18.05 9.23 8.17
N ASP A 196 17.10 9.93 8.80
CA ASP A 196 17.36 10.70 10.02
C ASP A 196 17.65 9.77 11.20
N GLY A 197 16.97 8.62 11.29
CA GLY A 197 17.22 7.60 12.30
C GLY A 197 18.64 7.03 12.21
N ARG A 198 19.15 6.73 10.98
CA ARG A 198 20.55 6.34 10.77
C ARG A 198 21.51 7.43 11.26
N THR A 199 21.25 8.68 10.87
CA THR A 199 22.06 9.83 11.28
C THR A 199 22.08 10.01 12.79
N ALA A 200 20.90 9.92 13.44
CA ALA A 200 20.77 10.02 14.88
C ALA A 200 21.54 8.92 15.62
N LEU A 201 21.51 7.68 15.10
CA LEU A 201 22.31 6.57 15.63
C LEU A 201 23.80 6.85 15.50
N ALA A 202 24.27 7.22 14.30
CA ALA A 202 25.70 7.51 14.05
C ALA A 202 26.24 8.60 14.97
N ASN A 203 25.45 9.65 15.23
CA ASN A 203 25.80 10.76 16.10
C ASN A 203 25.60 10.47 17.61
N GLY A 204 25.11 9.28 17.98
CA GLY A 204 24.87 8.92 19.38
C GLY A 204 23.69 9.66 20.05
N GLN A 205 22.79 10.22 19.25
CA GLN A 205 21.57 10.89 19.73
C GLN A 205 20.49 9.89 20.17
N VAL A 206 20.59 8.65 19.67
CA VAL A 206 19.82 7.49 20.08
C VAL A 206 20.74 6.30 20.34
N ASP A 207 20.31 5.36 21.19
CA ASP A 207 21.07 4.16 21.55
C ASP A 207 20.93 3.05 20.52
N ALA A 208 19.74 2.95 19.91
CA ALA A 208 19.43 2.00 18.87
C ALA A 208 18.53 2.65 17.79
N TRP A 209 18.43 2.00 16.66
CA TRP A 209 17.59 2.39 15.54
C TRP A 209 16.92 1.19 14.91
N ALA A 210 15.64 1.31 14.62
CA ALA A 210 14.90 0.36 13.80
C ALA A 210 15.24 0.61 12.32
N GLY A 211 16.23 -0.12 11.83
CA GLY A 211 16.78 0.05 10.48
C GLY A 211 15.78 -0.32 9.39
N LEU A 212 15.94 0.32 8.23
CA LEU A 212 15.30 -0.05 6.97
C LEU A 212 16.34 0.03 5.85
N ASP A 213 16.41 -1.02 5.00
CA ASP A 213 17.25 -0.98 3.81
C ASP A 213 16.74 0.07 2.79
N PRO A 214 17.65 0.73 2.06
CA PRO A 214 19.11 0.55 2.00
C PRO A 214 19.89 1.21 3.15
N HIS A 215 19.25 2.05 3.96
CA HIS A 215 19.92 2.79 5.03
C HIS A 215 20.52 1.86 6.10
N MET A 216 19.87 0.70 6.35
CA MET A 216 20.39 -0.30 7.27
C MET A 216 21.66 -0.98 6.74
N ALA A 217 21.68 -1.34 5.46
CA ALA A 217 22.86 -1.85 4.81
C ALA A 217 24.00 -0.81 4.79
N ALA A 218 23.66 0.45 4.53
CA ALA A 218 24.61 1.56 4.59
C ALA A 218 25.19 1.76 6.01
N ALA A 219 24.35 1.68 7.05
CA ALA A 219 24.84 1.74 8.44
C ALA A 219 25.85 0.63 8.75
N GLN A 220 25.65 -0.59 8.21
CA GLN A 220 26.61 -1.69 8.40
C GLN A 220 27.91 -1.47 7.62
N ILE A 221 27.82 -1.08 6.35
CA ILE A 221 28.99 -0.97 5.44
C ILE A 221 29.80 0.30 5.74
N ASP A 222 29.12 1.45 5.83
CA ASP A 222 29.78 2.74 5.92
C ASP A 222 30.09 3.15 7.36
N ASP A 223 29.16 2.86 8.33
CA ASP A 223 29.25 3.30 9.72
C ASP A 223 29.79 2.16 10.64
N GLY A 224 29.91 0.95 10.14
CA GLY A 224 30.32 -0.24 10.92
C GLY A 224 29.30 -0.65 11.99
N ALA A 225 28.04 -0.21 11.85
CA ALA A 225 26.98 -0.52 12.81
C ALA A 225 26.68 -2.02 12.86
N ARG A 226 26.17 -2.49 14.01
CA ARG A 226 25.84 -3.90 14.23
C ARG A 226 24.33 -4.09 14.24
N LEU A 227 23.88 -5.20 13.63
CA LEU A 227 22.51 -5.65 13.81
C LEU A 227 22.39 -6.31 15.20
N LEU A 228 21.67 -5.67 16.10
CA LEU A 228 21.43 -6.16 17.47
C LEU A 228 20.44 -7.33 17.48
N TYR A 229 19.37 -7.20 16.71
CA TYR A 229 18.31 -8.20 16.63
C TYR A 229 17.78 -8.32 15.22
N ARG A 230 17.74 -9.54 14.71
CA ARG A 230 17.19 -9.92 13.41
C ARG A 230 16.12 -10.98 13.60
N ASN A 231 15.05 -10.89 12.82
CA ASN A 231 14.03 -11.92 12.74
C ASN A 231 13.29 -11.77 11.41
N VAL A 232 13.54 -12.69 10.47
CA VAL A 232 12.96 -12.64 9.12
C VAL A 232 11.44 -12.74 9.15
N ASP A 233 10.86 -13.46 10.13
CA ASP A 233 9.42 -13.65 10.25
C ASP A 233 8.71 -12.42 10.88
N PHE A 234 9.48 -11.46 11.38
CA PHE A 234 8.95 -10.17 11.84
C PHE A 234 8.85 -9.16 10.70
N ASN A 235 9.54 -9.39 9.59
CA ASN A 235 9.40 -8.60 8.38
C ASN A 235 8.17 -9.09 7.60
N THR A 236 7.30 -8.16 7.22
CA THR A 236 6.02 -8.50 6.60
C THR A 236 6.01 -8.11 5.13
N TRP A 237 6.28 -8.99 4.24
CA TRP A 237 6.33 -8.81 2.77
C TRP A 237 6.19 -7.38 2.23
N GLY A 238 6.79 -7.10 1.11
CA GLY A 238 6.58 -5.88 0.35
C GLY A 238 5.28 -5.96 -0.45
N PHE A 239 4.27 -5.20 -0.06
CA PHE A 239 2.97 -5.14 -0.70
C PHE A 239 2.88 -3.95 -1.65
N LEU A 240 2.49 -4.20 -2.89
CA LEU A 240 1.96 -3.16 -3.75
C LEU A 240 0.47 -3.04 -3.45
N ASN A 241 0.04 -1.87 -3.01
CA ASN A 241 -1.35 -1.58 -2.70
C ASN A 241 -1.91 -0.62 -3.74
N ALA A 242 -3.17 -0.83 -4.13
CA ALA A 242 -3.92 0.10 -4.93
C ALA A 242 -5.12 0.63 -4.15
N ARG A 243 -5.56 1.84 -4.46
CA ARG A 243 -6.79 2.44 -3.93
C ARG A 243 -8.00 1.66 -4.44
N GLU A 244 -9.02 1.49 -3.61
CA GLU A 244 -10.22 0.73 -3.98
C GLU A 244 -11.02 1.38 -5.11
N ASP A 245 -11.05 2.71 -5.19
CA ASP A 245 -11.66 3.43 -6.31
C ASP A 245 -10.87 3.23 -7.62
N PHE A 246 -9.53 3.28 -7.58
CA PHE A 246 -8.70 3.00 -8.74
C PHE A 246 -8.90 1.56 -9.25
N ILE A 247 -8.95 0.57 -8.33
CA ILE A 247 -9.23 -0.83 -8.68
C ILE A 247 -10.60 -0.95 -9.38
N ARG A 248 -11.63 -0.26 -8.87
CA ARG A 248 -12.98 -0.30 -9.43
C ARG A 248 -13.06 0.33 -10.82
N ASP A 249 -12.44 1.50 -10.98
CA ASP A 249 -12.66 2.37 -12.13
C ASP A 249 -11.63 2.14 -13.25
N HIS A 250 -10.44 1.56 -12.95
CA HIS A 250 -9.31 1.42 -13.87
C HIS A 250 -8.69 0.01 -13.84
N GLN A 251 -9.51 -1.05 -13.91
CA GLN A 251 -9.06 -2.44 -13.83
C GLN A 251 -8.02 -2.80 -14.90
N ASP A 252 -8.22 -2.33 -16.14
CA ASP A 252 -7.30 -2.60 -17.24
C ASP A 252 -5.95 -1.93 -17.01
N ALA A 253 -5.94 -0.69 -16.54
CA ALA A 253 -4.71 0.03 -16.21
C ALA A 253 -3.96 -0.69 -15.07
N LEU A 254 -4.67 -1.12 -14.02
CA LEU A 254 -4.07 -1.90 -12.95
C LEU A 254 -3.45 -3.20 -13.48
N ALA A 255 -4.15 -3.94 -14.34
CA ALA A 255 -3.64 -5.18 -14.91
C ALA A 255 -2.34 -4.95 -15.71
N ARG A 256 -2.26 -3.85 -16.46
CA ARG A 256 -1.07 -3.45 -17.22
C ARG A 256 0.09 -3.07 -16.28
N VAL A 257 -0.17 -2.32 -15.22
CA VAL A 257 0.83 -2.03 -14.18
C VAL A 257 1.39 -3.33 -13.59
N LEU A 258 0.53 -4.28 -13.21
CA LEU A 258 0.98 -5.55 -12.63
C LEU A 258 1.82 -6.38 -13.62
N LYS A 259 1.51 -6.34 -14.92
CA LYS A 259 2.36 -6.97 -15.96
C LYS A 259 3.76 -6.35 -16.01
N VAL A 260 3.86 -5.03 -15.85
CA VAL A 260 5.15 -4.33 -15.81
C VAL A 260 5.92 -4.70 -14.54
N TYR A 261 5.27 -4.83 -13.39
CA TYR A 261 5.91 -5.32 -12.16
C TYR A 261 6.40 -6.77 -12.33
N GLU A 262 5.60 -7.64 -12.94
CA GLU A 262 6.02 -9.03 -13.22
C GLU A 262 7.20 -9.07 -14.20
N LYS A 263 7.21 -8.23 -15.23
CA LYS A 263 8.37 -8.04 -16.12
C LYS A 263 9.62 -7.63 -15.33
N ALA A 264 9.47 -6.70 -14.38
CA ALA A 264 10.57 -6.23 -13.55
C ALA A 264 11.11 -7.34 -12.64
N ARG A 265 10.22 -8.12 -12.01
CA ARG A 265 10.58 -9.26 -11.18
C ARG A 265 11.44 -10.28 -11.93
N VAL A 266 10.99 -10.67 -13.13
CA VAL A 266 11.72 -11.61 -14.00
C VAL A 266 13.08 -11.02 -14.42
N TRP A 267 13.09 -9.74 -14.79
CA TRP A 267 14.31 -9.05 -15.21
C TRP A 267 15.34 -8.96 -14.07
N ILE A 268 14.92 -8.62 -12.85
CA ILE A 268 15.77 -8.54 -11.66
C ILE A 268 16.46 -9.88 -11.39
N ALA A 269 15.74 -10.99 -11.51
CA ALA A 269 16.30 -12.33 -11.32
C ALA A 269 17.36 -12.68 -12.37
N ALA A 270 17.18 -12.20 -13.61
CA ALA A 270 18.11 -12.45 -14.72
C ALA A 270 19.31 -11.46 -14.73
N HIS A 271 19.17 -10.27 -14.10
CA HIS A 271 20.15 -9.19 -14.19
C HIS A 271 20.55 -8.63 -12.81
N PRO A 272 21.08 -9.46 -11.89
CA PRO A 272 21.35 -9.05 -10.50
C PRO A 272 22.36 -7.91 -10.38
N ASP A 273 23.40 -7.89 -11.23
CA ASP A 273 24.42 -6.81 -11.19
C ASP A 273 23.90 -5.48 -11.76
N ASP A 274 23.07 -5.54 -12.81
CA ASP A 274 22.42 -4.33 -13.33
C ASP A 274 21.41 -3.79 -12.32
N THR A 275 20.65 -4.66 -11.67
CA THR A 275 19.74 -4.29 -10.58
C THR A 275 20.50 -3.59 -9.46
N ALA A 276 21.66 -4.14 -9.04
CA ALA A 276 22.46 -3.51 -8.00
C ALA A 276 22.96 -2.12 -8.40
N ARG A 277 23.36 -1.93 -9.67
CA ARG A 277 23.74 -0.60 -10.18
C ARG A 277 22.57 0.39 -10.16
N ILE A 278 21.40 -0.03 -10.65
CA ILE A 278 20.20 0.83 -10.63
C ILE A 278 19.84 1.21 -9.19
N VAL A 279 19.80 0.25 -8.28
CA VAL A 279 19.50 0.52 -6.86
C VAL A 279 20.53 1.47 -6.26
N ALA A 280 21.82 1.28 -6.53
CA ALA A 280 22.88 2.17 -6.03
C ALA A 280 22.72 3.60 -6.52
N GLU A 281 22.46 3.79 -7.81
CA GLU A 281 22.31 5.11 -8.44
C GLU A 281 21.04 5.83 -7.98
N GLU A 282 19.88 5.14 -8.02
CA GLU A 282 18.58 5.73 -7.66
C GLU A 282 18.50 6.05 -6.16
N SER A 283 19.08 5.19 -5.30
CA SER A 283 19.07 5.38 -3.85
C SER A 283 20.27 6.20 -3.34
N LYS A 284 21.21 6.55 -4.22
CA LYS A 284 22.43 7.31 -3.90
C LYS A 284 23.27 6.62 -2.81
N VAL A 285 23.42 5.31 -2.93
CA VAL A 285 24.26 4.48 -2.03
C VAL A 285 25.38 3.81 -2.81
N SER A 286 26.38 3.29 -2.10
CA SER A 286 27.46 2.55 -2.75
C SER A 286 26.99 1.20 -3.30
N LEU A 287 27.65 0.68 -4.32
CA LEU A 287 27.33 -0.62 -4.90
C LEU A 287 27.37 -1.77 -3.88
N PRO A 288 28.32 -1.85 -2.92
CA PRO A 288 28.27 -2.83 -1.84
C PRO A 288 26.99 -2.73 -0.99
N VAL A 289 26.51 -1.53 -0.69
CA VAL A 289 25.26 -1.30 0.06
C VAL A 289 24.07 -1.84 -0.73
N ALA A 290 23.96 -1.51 -2.02
CA ALA A 290 22.90 -2.00 -2.88
C ALA A 290 22.91 -3.55 -2.99
N LYS A 291 24.09 -4.15 -3.16
CA LYS A 291 24.25 -5.62 -3.19
C LYS A 291 23.81 -6.26 -1.86
N LEU A 292 24.16 -5.67 -0.72
CA LEU A 292 23.75 -6.15 0.59
C LEU A 292 22.23 -6.05 0.78
N GLN A 293 21.60 -4.95 0.39
CA GLN A 293 20.14 -4.82 0.37
C GLN A 293 19.49 -5.90 -0.48
N LEU A 294 19.95 -6.09 -1.72
CA LEU A 294 19.37 -7.07 -2.65
C LEU A 294 19.53 -8.51 -2.16
N SER A 295 20.64 -8.85 -1.48
CA SER A 295 20.84 -10.18 -0.90
C SER A 295 19.82 -10.56 0.18
N ARG A 296 19.07 -9.59 0.68
CA ARG A 296 18.00 -9.75 1.70
C ARG A 296 16.60 -9.77 1.10
N ASN A 297 16.47 -9.76 -0.23
CA ASN A 297 15.18 -9.75 -0.91
C ASN A 297 14.94 -11.07 -1.65
N ASP A 298 13.74 -11.63 -1.45
CA ASP A 298 13.23 -12.77 -2.20
C ASP A 298 12.06 -12.29 -3.08
N PHE A 299 12.24 -12.38 -4.40
CA PHE A 299 11.28 -11.97 -5.41
C PHE A 299 10.45 -13.15 -5.98
N SER A 300 10.54 -14.34 -5.39
CA SER A 300 10.00 -15.57 -5.96
C SER A 300 8.47 -15.69 -5.88
N GLN A 301 7.81 -14.95 -5.00
CA GLN A 301 6.38 -15.14 -4.70
C GLN A 301 5.56 -13.85 -4.86
N PRO A 302 5.14 -13.52 -6.09
CA PRO A 302 4.48 -12.25 -6.37
C PRO A 302 2.98 -12.23 -6.00
N GLN A 303 2.39 -13.40 -5.66
CA GLN A 303 0.96 -13.49 -5.39
C GLN A 303 0.61 -13.27 -3.93
N PRO A 304 -0.25 -12.27 -3.60
CA PRO A 304 -0.92 -12.20 -2.31
C PRO A 304 -1.82 -13.43 -2.09
N GLY A 305 -1.84 -13.98 -0.87
CA GLY A 305 -2.67 -15.16 -0.64
C GLY A 305 -2.68 -15.65 0.81
N ALA A 306 -3.08 -16.90 1.00
CA ALA A 306 -3.31 -17.51 2.31
C ALA A 306 -2.08 -17.44 3.25
N ARG A 307 -0.86 -17.54 2.70
CA ARG A 307 0.38 -17.45 3.49
C ARG A 307 0.54 -16.07 4.13
N GLN A 308 0.32 -15.01 3.35
CA GLN A 308 0.41 -13.63 3.83
C GLN A 308 -0.72 -13.33 4.82
N ILE A 309 -1.95 -13.77 4.53
CA ILE A 309 -3.09 -13.66 5.43
C ILE A 309 -2.78 -14.29 6.79
N ALA A 310 -2.30 -15.53 6.82
CA ALA A 310 -1.97 -16.23 8.05
C ALA A 310 -0.86 -15.50 8.86
N ALA A 311 0.19 -15.06 8.19
CA ALA A 311 1.28 -14.35 8.84
C ALA A 311 0.86 -12.97 9.38
N LEU A 312 0.02 -12.24 8.64
CA LEU A 312 -0.53 -10.96 9.08
C LEU A 312 -1.48 -11.15 10.28
N LYS A 313 -2.34 -12.17 10.27
CA LYS A 313 -3.20 -12.50 11.41
C LYS A 313 -2.40 -12.87 12.65
N ALA A 314 -1.29 -13.58 12.51
CA ALA A 314 -0.37 -13.89 13.60
C ALA A 314 0.37 -12.65 14.15
N ALA A 315 0.64 -11.66 13.30
CA ALA A 315 1.35 -10.44 13.67
C ALA A 315 0.41 -9.33 14.19
N ALA A 316 -0.85 -9.32 13.78
CA ALA A 316 -1.80 -8.24 14.02
C ALA A 316 -2.13 -7.95 15.50
N PRO A 317 -2.07 -8.90 16.46
CA PRO A 317 -2.35 -8.60 17.87
C PRO A 317 -1.54 -7.42 18.42
N ILE A 318 -0.30 -7.22 17.96
CA ILE A 318 0.53 -6.08 18.38
C ILE A 318 -0.16 -4.72 18.12
N LEU A 319 -1.04 -4.63 17.11
CA LEU A 319 -1.75 -3.38 16.78
C LEU A 319 -2.79 -3.03 17.86
N VAL A 320 -3.37 -4.04 18.49
CA VAL A 320 -4.32 -3.88 19.60
C VAL A 320 -3.57 -3.64 20.91
N ASP A 321 -2.58 -4.48 21.20
CA ASP A 321 -1.79 -4.43 22.43
C ASP A 321 -1.13 -3.07 22.62
N GLU A 322 -0.68 -2.47 21.51
CA GLU A 322 -0.04 -1.16 21.48
C GLU A 322 -1.02 0.00 21.19
N GLN A 323 -2.33 -0.26 21.22
CA GLN A 323 -3.39 0.74 21.01
C GLN A 323 -3.25 1.55 19.72
N LEU A 324 -2.73 0.93 18.65
CA LEU A 324 -2.55 1.55 17.34
C LEU A 324 -3.85 1.55 16.51
N VAL A 325 -4.81 0.74 16.92
CA VAL A 325 -6.16 0.65 16.35
C VAL A 325 -7.20 0.78 17.47
N LYS A 326 -8.43 1.14 17.12
CA LYS A 326 -9.52 1.25 18.09
C LYS A 326 -9.82 -0.13 18.71
N GLY A 327 -10.17 -0.14 20.00
CA GLY A 327 -10.64 -1.36 20.66
C GLY A 327 -11.86 -1.93 19.95
N GLY A 328 -11.91 -3.27 19.83
CA GLY A 328 -12.98 -3.98 19.12
C GLY A 328 -12.86 -4.01 17.60
N THR A 329 -11.77 -3.49 17.02
CA THR A 329 -11.49 -3.60 15.59
C THR A 329 -11.31 -5.06 15.18
N ASP A 330 -12.09 -5.55 14.22
CA ASP A 330 -11.92 -6.89 13.65
C ASP A 330 -10.76 -6.91 12.64
N LEU A 331 -9.55 -7.11 13.17
CA LEU A 331 -8.33 -7.18 12.35
C LEU A 331 -8.35 -8.36 11.37
N ASN A 332 -9.03 -9.48 11.69
CA ASN A 332 -9.12 -10.61 10.78
C ASN A 332 -9.93 -10.25 9.52
N ALA A 333 -11.09 -9.62 9.70
CA ALA A 333 -11.90 -9.14 8.58
C ALA A 333 -11.14 -8.07 7.75
N ILE A 334 -10.39 -7.19 8.39
CA ILE A 334 -9.58 -6.16 7.71
C ILE A 334 -8.46 -6.81 6.88
N ILE A 335 -7.77 -7.82 7.41
CA ILE A 335 -6.71 -8.54 6.71
C ILE A 335 -7.30 -9.30 5.51
N ASP A 336 -8.42 -9.99 5.67
CA ASP A 336 -9.09 -10.71 4.60
C ASP A 336 -9.59 -9.74 3.50
N ALA A 337 -10.03 -8.55 3.86
CA ALA A 337 -10.41 -7.50 2.91
C ALA A 337 -9.21 -6.81 2.25
N LEU A 338 -8.06 -6.71 2.93
CA LEU A 338 -6.84 -6.13 2.37
C LEU A 338 -6.22 -7.04 1.31
N VAL A 339 -6.10 -8.34 1.61
CA VAL A 339 -5.39 -9.31 0.78
C VAL A 339 -6.38 -10.06 -0.10
N ASP A 340 -6.67 -9.52 -1.30
CA ASP A 340 -7.55 -10.17 -2.27
C ASP A 340 -6.73 -10.76 -3.44
N PRO A 341 -6.52 -12.10 -3.47
CA PRO A 341 -5.74 -12.73 -4.52
C PRO A 341 -6.39 -12.66 -5.90
N LYS A 342 -7.71 -12.39 -6.00
CA LYS A 342 -8.45 -12.40 -7.27
C LYS A 342 -8.01 -11.30 -8.23
N VAL A 343 -7.45 -10.22 -7.72
CA VAL A 343 -6.97 -9.09 -8.54
C VAL A 343 -5.66 -9.42 -9.25
N ALA A 344 -4.73 -10.08 -8.56
CA ALA A 344 -3.40 -10.40 -9.08
C ALA A 344 -3.33 -11.71 -9.89
N GLN A 345 -4.15 -12.71 -9.55
CA GLN A 345 -4.11 -14.05 -10.14
C GLN A 345 -4.17 -14.08 -11.67
N PRO A 346 -5.09 -13.37 -12.35
CA PRO A 346 -5.19 -13.44 -13.82
C PRO A 346 -3.92 -12.95 -14.52
N VAL A 347 -3.27 -11.92 -13.95
CA VAL A 347 -2.09 -11.28 -14.54
C VAL A 347 -0.85 -12.16 -14.40
N ILE A 348 -0.65 -12.71 -13.21
CA ILE A 348 0.52 -13.54 -12.91
C ILE A 348 0.44 -14.89 -13.66
N ALA A 349 -0.76 -15.45 -13.81
CA ALA A 349 -0.97 -16.67 -14.58
C ALA A 349 -0.61 -16.51 -16.07
N THR A 350 -0.95 -15.36 -16.68
CA THR A 350 -0.60 -15.07 -18.08
C THR A 350 0.89 -14.79 -18.28
N ALA A 351 1.56 -14.15 -17.33
CA ALA A 351 3.00 -13.89 -17.41
C ALA A 351 3.85 -15.18 -17.32
N SER A 352 3.40 -16.16 -16.52
CA SER A 352 4.10 -17.45 -16.36
C SER A 352 3.97 -18.37 -17.60
N THR A 353 2.97 -18.16 -18.45
CA THR A 353 2.78 -18.94 -19.68
C THR A 353 3.49 -18.36 -20.90
N GLY A 354 3.92 -17.10 -20.86
CA GLY A 354 4.59 -16.39 -21.95
C GLY A 354 6.13 -16.52 -21.97
N SER A 355 6.73 -17.20 -21.00
CA SER A 355 8.19 -17.38 -20.88
C SER A 355 8.66 -18.80 -21.25
N LYS A 356 8.03 -19.42 -22.27
CA LYS A 356 8.54 -20.66 -22.89
C LYS A 356 9.12 -20.36 -24.26
#